data_fa1eecc96adc1f9dfecb6a7fe9e04b71
#
_entry.id   fa1eecc96adc1f9dfecb6a7fe9e04b71
#
_cell.length_a   1.000
_cell.length_b   1.000
_cell.length_c   1.000
_cell.angle_alpha   90.00
_cell.angle_beta   90.00
_cell.angle_gamma   90.00
#
_symmetry.space_group_name_H-M   'P 1'
#
loop_
_entity.id
_entity.type
_entity.pdbx_description
1 polymer ?
#
loop_
_entity_poly.entity_id
_entity_poly.type
_entity_poly.pdbx_seq_one_letter_code
_entity_poly.pdbx_strand_id
1 'polypeptide(L)'
;EVRNTLIPLIKNMKWINLGGGHHITRKDYQINELKYFLNKVSNETNCQIYIEPGEAVVLDSGILVGEIIDFFKPSNELSPNIAVTDISATSHIPDVIEAPYRPALLNEPDKGHKVILGGPSCLAGDVIGEYNFSDIPKIGDRIALLDQAHYTMVKTSFFNGVKLPSIAIWDSETDNLEIIKSFSFKDFENKL
;
A
#
# COMPACT_ATOMS: atom_id res chain seq x y z
N GLU A 1 -23.83 -8.39 16.58
CA GLU A 1 -24.84 -8.92 15.62
C GLU A 1 -24.40 -10.27 15.04
N VAL A 2 -23.23 -10.34 14.40
CA VAL A 2 -22.65 -11.55 13.80
C VAL A 2 -22.61 -12.73 14.79
N ARG A 3 -22.24 -12.48 16.06
CA ARG A 3 -22.13 -13.48 17.11
C ARG A 3 -23.46 -14.23 17.35
N ASN A 4 -24.57 -13.50 17.47
CA ASN A 4 -25.86 -14.11 17.82
C ASN A 4 -26.42 -14.94 16.67
N THR A 5 -26.09 -14.59 15.43
CA THR A 5 -26.52 -15.32 14.24
C THR A 5 -25.65 -16.54 13.96
N LEU A 6 -24.34 -16.45 14.21
CA LEU A 6 -23.38 -17.49 13.82
C LEU A 6 -23.15 -18.55 14.91
N ILE A 7 -23.27 -18.21 16.20
CA ILE A 7 -23.00 -19.19 17.27
C ILE A 7 -23.79 -20.50 17.12
N PRO A 8 -25.09 -20.51 16.79
CA PRO A 8 -25.84 -21.75 16.60
C PRO A 8 -25.29 -22.63 15.47
N LEU A 9 -24.75 -22.01 14.41
CA LEU A 9 -24.17 -22.69 13.26
C LEU A 9 -22.78 -23.23 13.57
N ILE A 10 -22.02 -22.47 14.37
CA ILE A 10 -20.61 -22.75 14.69
C ILE A 10 -20.44 -23.90 15.69
N LYS A 11 -21.38 -24.14 16.61
CA LYS A 11 -21.29 -25.16 17.66
C LYS A 11 -21.00 -26.59 17.18
N ASN A 12 -21.26 -26.88 15.91
CA ASN A 12 -21.02 -28.20 15.31
C ASN A 12 -19.72 -28.23 14.46
N MET A 13 -18.96 -27.14 14.43
CA MET A 13 -17.72 -27.05 13.67
C MET A 13 -16.52 -27.41 14.54
N LYS A 14 -15.48 -27.97 13.92
CA LYS A 14 -14.21 -28.25 14.60
C LYS A 14 -13.36 -26.99 14.71
N TRP A 15 -13.46 -26.11 13.74
CA TRP A 15 -12.69 -24.87 13.65
C TRP A 15 -13.48 -23.78 12.91
N ILE A 16 -13.05 -22.55 13.14
CA ILE A 16 -13.54 -21.35 12.46
C ILE A 16 -12.34 -20.51 12.04
N ASN A 17 -12.38 -19.97 10.84
CA ASN A 17 -11.42 -18.98 10.39
C ASN A 17 -12.10 -17.61 10.28
N LEU A 18 -11.59 -16.62 11.00
CA LEU A 18 -12.10 -15.26 11.01
C LEU A 18 -11.44 -14.35 9.95
N GLY A 19 -10.59 -14.94 9.11
CA GLY A 19 -9.94 -14.25 7.99
C GLY A 19 -8.82 -13.32 8.38
N GLY A 20 -8.46 -12.44 7.44
CA GLY A 20 -7.41 -11.44 7.55
C GLY A 20 -7.88 -10.08 8.06
N GLY A 21 -7.07 -9.04 7.78
CA GLY A 21 -7.36 -7.64 8.17
C GLY A 21 -7.06 -7.29 9.63
N HIS A 22 -6.50 -8.22 10.41
CA HIS A 22 -6.08 -7.99 11.78
C HIS A 22 -4.66 -7.41 11.81
N HIS A 23 -4.51 -6.10 11.97
CA HIS A 23 -3.21 -5.40 12.01
C HIS A 23 -2.53 -5.55 13.37
N ILE A 24 -2.28 -6.78 13.79
CA ILE A 24 -1.82 -7.16 15.15
C ILE A 24 -0.43 -6.60 15.52
N THR A 25 0.33 -6.13 14.57
CA THR A 25 1.65 -5.52 14.76
C THR A 25 1.61 -3.99 14.85
N ARG A 26 0.46 -3.37 14.50
CA ARG A 26 0.30 -1.93 14.57
C ARG A 26 0.26 -1.46 16.04
N LYS A 27 0.97 -0.37 16.34
CA LYS A 27 1.16 0.14 17.72
C LYS A 27 -0.12 0.46 18.47
N ASP A 28 -1.15 0.95 17.76
CA ASP A 28 -2.46 1.33 18.32
C ASP A 28 -3.50 0.20 18.27
N TYR A 29 -3.11 -1.01 17.80
CA TYR A 29 -4.02 -2.14 17.69
C TYR A 29 -4.39 -2.71 19.06
N GLN A 30 -5.68 -2.92 19.30
CA GLN A 30 -6.23 -3.40 20.57
C GLN A 30 -6.04 -4.93 20.73
N ILE A 31 -4.79 -5.38 20.80
CA ILE A 31 -4.41 -6.79 20.81
C ILE A 31 -5.06 -7.58 21.97
N ASN A 32 -5.24 -6.93 23.12
CA ASN A 32 -5.85 -7.57 24.29
C ASN A 32 -7.36 -7.78 24.09
N GLU A 33 -8.04 -6.89 23.40
CA GLU A 33 -9.45 -7.06 23.05
C GLU A 33 -9.62 -8.19 22.04
N LEU A 34 -8.75 -8.29 21.04
CA LEU A 34 -8.73 -9.42 20.12
C LEU A 34 -8.53 -10.74 20.87
N LYS A 35 -7.52 -10.83 21.74
CA LYS A 35 -7.26 -12.03 22.56
C LYS A 35 -8.47 -12.43 23.41
N TYR A 36 -9.09 -11.44 24.07
CA TYR A 36 -10.31 -11.69 24.85
C TYR A 36 -11.45 -12.22 23.99
N PHE A 37 -11.68 -11.60 22.83
CA PHE A 37 -12.71 -12.02 21.89
C PHE A 37 -12.48 -13.45 21.37
N LEU A 38 -11.27 -13.78 20.92
CA LEU A 38 -10.91 -15.09 20.40
C LEU A 38 -11.11 -16.20 21.48
N ASN A 39 -10.63 -15.95 22.70
CA ASN A 39 -10.81 -16.87 23.82
C ASN A 39 -12.28 -17.09 24.16
N LYS A 40 -13.06 -16.00 24.18
CA LYS A 40 -14.49 -16.06 24.44
C LYS A 40 -15.22 -16.90 23.39
N VAL A 41 -14.98 -16.65 22.10
CA VAL A 41 -15.60 -17.43 21.01
C VAL A 41 -15.18 -18.88 21.07
N SER A 42 -13.90 -19.17 21.29
CA SER A 42 -13.39 -20.54 21.41
C SER A 42 -14.08 -21.29 22.57
N ASN A 43 -14.19 -20.66 23.74
CA ASN A 43 -14.84 -21.29 24.93
C ASN A 43 -16.35 -21.49 24.73
N GLU A 44 -17.04 -20.55 24.07
CA GLU A 44 -18.48 -20.64 23.83
C GLU A 44 -18.86 -21.69 22.76
N THR A 45 -17.98 -21.96 21.82
CA THR A 45 -18.24 -22.82 20.67
C THR A 45 -17.49 -24.15 20.72
N ASN A 46 -16.47 -24.25 21.55
CA ASN A 46 -15.50 -25.34 21.58
C ASN A 46 -14.78 -25.55 20.24
N CYS A 47 -14.67 -24.49 19.44
CA CYS A 47 -14.00 -24.49 18.15
C CYS A 47 -12.56 -23.98 18.27
N GLN A 48 -11.66 -24.51 17.45
CA GLN A 48 -10.36 -23.91 17.22
C GLN A 48 -10.54 -22.65 16.34
N ILE A 49 -9.93 -21.54 16.74
CA ILE A 49 -10.04 -20.28 16.00
C ILE A 49 -8.76 -20.04 15.22
N TYR A 50 -8.91 -19.68 13.95
CA TYR A 50 -7.85 -19.24 13.06
C TYR A 50 -8.07 -17.77 12.66
N ILE A 51 -6.99 -17.06 12.47
CA ILE A 51 -6.94 -15.72 11.85
C ILE A 51 -5.79 -15.69 10.84
N GLU A 52 -5.88 -14.82 9.84
CA GLU A 52 -4.92 -14.74 8.72
C GLU A 52 -4.36 -13.30 8.58
N PRO A 53 -3.60 -12.79 9.56
CA PRO A 53 -3.10 -11.41 9.56
C PRO A 53 -1.92 -11.24 8.58
N GLY A 54 -2.18 -11.23 7.27
CA GLY A 54 -1.14 -11.17 6.23
C GLY A 54 -0.37 -9.87 6.22
N GLU A 55 -1.04 -8.75 5.97
CA GLU A 55 -0.45 -7.40 5.90
C GLU A 55 0.30 -7.03 7.20
N ALA A 56 -0.23 -7.42 8.34
CA ALA A 56 0.40 -7.16 9.64
C ALA A 56 1.84 -7.71 9.77
N VAL A 57 2.20 -8.74 9.00
CA VAL A 57 3.56 -9.34 9.07
C VAL A 57 4.61 -8.42 8.47
N VAL A 58 4.24 -7.60 7.49
CA VAL A 58 5.15 -6.72 6.74
C VAL A 58 4.80 -5.23 6.88
N LEU A 59 3.95 -4.90 7.84
CA LEU A 59 3.54 -3.53 8.12
C LEU A 59 4.78 -2.66 8.41
N ASP A 60 4.84 -1.47 7.82
CA ASP A 60 5.92 -0.49 7.94
C ASP A 60 7.32 -1.01 7.52
N SER A 61 7.40 -2.15 6.80
CA SER A 61 8.70 -2.73 6.44
C SER A 61 9.23 -2.32 5.07
N GLY A 62 8.48 -1.58 4.27
CA GLY A 62 8.95 -1.14 2.96
C GLY A 62 8.34 0.15 2.47
N ILE A 63 9.07 0.82 1.61
CA ILE A 63 8.66 2.06 0.94
C ILE A 63 8.77 1.90 -0.57
N LEU A 64 7.94 2.62 -1.30
CA LEU A 64 8.04 2.76 -2.75
C LEU A 64 8.61 4.14 -3.08
N VAL A 65 9.78 4.17 -3.68
CA VAL A 65 10.47 5.41 -4.08
C VAL A 65 10.29 5.63 -5.57
N GLY A 66 9.89 6.83 -5.95
CA GLY A 66 9.80 7.27 -7.33
C GLY A 66 10.30 8.68 -7.52
N GLU A 67 10.30 9.12 -8.77
CA GLU A 67 10.77 10.43 -9.20
C GLU A 67 9.67 11.18 -9.93
N ILE A 68 9.61 12.49 -9.75
CA ILE A 68 8.72 13.38 -10.53
C ILE A 68 9.35 13.57 -11.91
N ILE A 69 8.64 13.13 -12.95
CA ILE A 69 9.11 13.15 -14.34
C ILE A 69 8.49 14.29 -15.15
N ASP A 70 7.37 14.85 -14.69
CA ASP A 70 6.75 16.03 -15.31
C ASP A 70 5.92 16.81 -14.28
N PHE A 71 5.68 18.10 -14.54
CA PHE A 71 4.94 18.98 -13.64
C PHE A 71 4.09 19.99 -14.39
N PHE A 72 2.80 20.03 -14.09
CA PHE A 72 1.82 20.93 -14.67
C PHE A 72 1.30 21.91 -13.63
N LYS A 73 1.55 23.20 -13.87
CA LYS A 73 0.92 24.28 -13.13
C LYS A 73 -0.27 24.79 -13.93
N PRO A 74 -1.51 24.64 -13.45
CA PRO A 74 -2.67 25.16 -14.17
C PRO A 74 -2.64 26.70 -14.22
N SER A 75 -3.21 27.27 -15.26
CA SER A 75 -3.38 28.72 -15.39
C SER A 75 -4.44 29.29 -14.46
N ASN A 76 -5.29 28.44 -13.90
CA ASN A 76 -6.35 28.78 -12.97
C ASN A 76 -5.92 28.38 -11.54
N GLU A 77 -5.88 29.35 -10.64
CA GLU A 77 -5.51 29.13 -9.21
C GLU A 77 -6.44 28.19 -8.45
N LEU A 78 -7.66 27.95 -8.95
CA LEU A 78 -8.61 27.03 -8.35
C LEU A 78 -8.31 25.56 -8.65
N SER A 79 -7.48 25.28 -9.64
CA SER A 79 -7.09 23.92 -10.02
C SER A 79 -5.80 23.52 -9.30
N PRO A 80 -5.69 22.28 -8.80
CA PRO A 80 -4.47 21.82 -8.14
C PRO A 80 -3.31 21.68 -9.14
N ASN A 81 -2.08 21.82 -8.66
CA ASN A 81 -0.91 21.41 -9.42
C ASN A 81 -0.93 19.89 -9.65
N ILE A 82 -0.35 19.44 -10.73
CA ILE A 82 -0.25 18.01 -11.07
C ILE A 82 1.21 17.67 -11.29
N ALA A 83 1.71 16.67 -10.59
CA ALA A 83 3.02 16.08 -10.84
C ALA A 83 2.83 14.66 -11.38
N VAL A 84 3.43 14.38 -12.53
CA VAL A 84 3.52 13.03 -13.06
C VAL A 84 4.77 12.38 -12.50
N THR A 85 4.62 11.17 -11.99
CA THR A 85 5.72 10.40 -11.41
C THR A 85 6.02 9.17 -12.27
N ASP A 86 7.17 8.55 -12.07
CA ASP A 86 7.48 7.24 -12.62
C ASP A 86 6.80 6.09 -11.85
N ILE A 87 6.10 6.41 -10.75
CA ILE A 87 5.18 5.48 -10.07
C ILE A 87 3.82 5.54 -10.76
N SER A 88 3.25 4.37 -11.06
CA SER A 88 1.90 4.21 -11.61
C SER A 88 0.97 3.57 -10.58
N ALA A 89 -0.17 4.18 -10.30
CA ALA A 89 -1.22 3.55 -9.51
C ALA A 89 -1.66 2.24 -10.15
N THR A 90 -1.81 2.21 -11.49
CA THR A 90 -2.25 1.02 -12.23
C THR A 90 -1.23 -0.11 -12.20
N SER A 91 0.06 0.20 -12.32
CA SER A 91 1.10 -0.81 -12.53
C SER A 91 1.84 -1.19 -11.25
N HIS A 92 1.96 -0.28 -10.28
CA HIS A 92 2.79 -0.48 -9.10
C HIS A 92 2.00 -0.59 -7.80
N ILE A 93 0.89 0.15 -7.67
CA ILE A 93 0.06 0.21 -6.45
C ILE A 93 -1.43 0.11 -6.79
N PRO A 94 -1.88 -0.98 -7.45
CA PRO A 94 -3.24 -1.09 -7.96
C PRO A 94 -4.32 -1.01 -6.89
N ASP A 95 -4.02 -1.28 -5.63
CA ASP A 95 -4.97 -1.16 -4.53
C ASP A 95 -5.45 0.28 -4.29
N VAL A 96 -4.70 1.29 -4.72
CA VAL A 96 -5.17 2.69 -4.73
C VAL A 96 -6.46 2.83 -5.57
N ILE A 97 -6.59 2.02 -6.62
CA ILE A 97 -7.76 2.02 -7.51
C ILE A 97 -8.79 0.97 -7.11
N GLU A 98 -8.34 -0.26 -6.79
CA GLU A 98 -9.20 -1.43 -6.53
C GLU A 98 -9.85 -1.41 -5.15
N ALA A 99 -9.13 -0.94 -4.14
CA ALA A 99 -9.58 -0.82 -2.75
C ALA A 99 -9.21 0.57 -2.21
N PRO A 100 -9.86 1.64 -2.70
CA PRO A 100 -9.36 3.00 -2.61
C PRO A 100 -8.81 3.40 -1.25
N TYR A 101 -7.52 3.66 -1.22
CA TYR A 101 -6.81 4.26 -0.10
C TYR A 101 -5.77 5.26 -0.64
N ARG A 102 -5.25 6.09 0.22
CA ARG A 102 -4.20 7.04 -0.11
C ARG A 102 -2.93 6.64 0.64
N PRO A 103 -1.89 6.15 -0.05
CA PRO A 103 -0.60 5.88 0.59
C PRO A 103 -0.07 7.10 1.33
N ALA A 104 0.54 6.91 2.49
CA ALA A 104 1.19 8.00 3.20
C ALA A 104 2.46 8.43 2.46
N LEU A 105 2.66 9.74 2.30
CA LEU A 105 3.87 10.32 1.73
C LEU A 105 4.87 10.61 2.85
N LEU A 106 6.12 10.20 2.68
CA LEU A 106 7.20 10.51 3.62
C LEU A 106 7.38 12.04 3.74
N ASN A 107 7.43 12.54 4.97
CA ASN A 107 7.58 13.96 5.30
C ASN A 107 6.49 14.88 4.72
N GLU A 108 5.29 14.37 4.51
CA GLU A 108 4.16 15.21 4.12
C GLU A 108 3.81 16.21 5.24
N PRO A 109 3.81 17.53 4.98
CA PRO A 109 3.42 18.51 5.99
C PRO A 109 1.89 18.58 6.11
N ASP A 110 1.40 19.00 7.29
CA ASP A 110 -0.04 19.21 7.53
C ASP A 110 -0.64 20.26 6.58
N LYS A 111 0.16 21.21 6.14
CA LYS A 111 -0.23 22.28 5.22
C LYS A 111 0.91 22.58 4.25
N GLY A 112 0.55 22.96 3.04
CA GLY A 112 1.54 23.27 2.02
C GLY A 112 0.93 23.47 0.64
N HIS A 113 1.75 23.28 -0.37
CA HIS A 113 1.33 23.32 -1.76
C HIS A 113 0.65 22.00 -2.12
N LYS A 114 -0.63 22.08 -2.47
CA LYS A 114 -1.40 20.90 -2.90
C LYS A 114 -0.99 20.48 -4.30
N VAL A 115 -0.65 19.20 -4.44
CA VAL A 115 -0.23 18.60 -5.69
C VAL A 115 -0.90 17.23 -5.83
N ILE A 116 -1.51 16.97 -6.97
CA ILE A 116 -1.98 15.65 -7.35
C ILE A 116 -0.79 14.88 -7.94
N LEU A 117 -0.49 13.72 -7.38
CA LEU A 117 0.47 12.78 -7.94
C LEU A 117 -0.25 11.82 -8.89
N GLY A 118 0.18 11.78 -10.14
CA GLY A 118 -0.31 10.87 -11.17
C GLY A 118 0.80 9.98 -11.71
N GLY A 119 0.42 8.87 -12.30
CA GLY A 119 1.32 7.94 -12.97
C GLY A 119 1.45 8.22 -14.48
N PRO A 120 2.36 7.51 -15.16
CA PRO A 120 2.68 7.74 -16.56
C PRO A 120 1.83 6.93 -17.55
N SER A 121 0.85 6.14 -17.08
CA SER A 121 0.05 5.31 -17.96
C SER A 121 -1.07 6.09 -18.67
N CYS A 122 -1.65 5.52 -19.71
CA CYS A 122 -2.77 6.13 -20.44
C CYS A 122 -4.12 6.06 -19.71
N LEU A 123 -4.18 5.37 -18.57
CA LEU A 123 -5.41 5.29 -17.78
C LEU A 123 -5.69 6.64 -17.12
N ALA A 124 -6.86 7.22 -17.40
CA ALA A 124 -7.27 8.49 -16.78
C ALA A 124 -7.33 8.44 -15.23
N GLY A 125 -7.53 7.25 -14.68
CA GLY A 125 -7.52 6.97 -13.24
C GLY A 125 -6.14 6.61 -12.67
N ASP A 126 -5.04 6.79 -13.42
CA ASP A 126 -3.68 6.55 -12.92
C ASP A 126 -3.24 7.70 -11.99
N VAL A 127 -3.98 7.84 -10.90
CA VAL A 127 -3.83 8.90 -9.88
C VAL A 127 -3.55 8.24 -8.55
N ILE A 128 -2.45 8.65 -7.92
CA ILE A 128 -2.00 8.14 -6.62
C ILE A 128 -2.75 8.85 -5.49
N GLY A 129 -2.88 10.16 -5.58
CA GLY A 129 -3.60 10.98 -4.60
C GLY A 129 -3.21 12.45 -4.61
N GLU A 130 -3.86 13.25 -3.78
CA GLU A 130 -3.51 14.64 -3.52
C GLU A 130 -2.65 14.72 -2.24
N TYR A 131 -1.53 15.44 -2.30
CA TYR A 131 -0.56 15.56 -1.23
C TYR A 131 -0.15 17.02 -0.99
N ASN A 132 0.25 17.32 0.24
CA ASN A 132 0.85 18.60 0.58
C ASN A 132 2.38 18.51 0.46
N PHE A 133 2.99 19.55 -0.11
CA PHE A 133 4.43 19.70 -0.18
C PHE A 133 4.84 21.02 0.47
N SER A 134 5.95 21.04 1.21
CA SER A 134 6.51 22.27 1.80
C SER A 134 6.86 23.30 0.72
N ASP A 135 7.46 22.84 -0.35
CA ASP A 135 7.77 23.61 -1.57
C ASP A 135 7.12 22.97 -2.78
N ILE A 136 6.91 23.75 -3.84
CA ILE A 136 6.43 23.20 -5.11
C ILE A 136 7.48 22.24 -5.66
N PRO A 137 7.12 20.95 -5.83
CA PRO A 137 8.07 19.95 -6.29
C PRO A 137 8.51 20.23 -7.75
N LYS A 138 9.68 19.73 -8.10
CA LYS A 138 10.31 19.91 -9.41
C LYS A 138 10.55 18.56 -10.08
N ILE A 139 10.72 18.58 -11.38
CA ILE A 139 11.19 17.42 -12.15
C ILE A 139 12.55 16.98 -11.58
N GLY A 140 12.69 15.70 -11.31
CA GLY A 140 13.85 15.08 -10.67
C GLY A 140 13.75 14.95 -9.15
N ASP A 141 12.77 15.58 -8.50
CA ASP A 141 12.56 15.37 -7.06
C ASP A 141 12.05 13.96 -6.80
N ARG A 142 12.57 13.36 -5.72
CA ARG A 142 12.16 12.02 -5.30
C ARG A 142 11.06 12.09 -4.27
N ILE A 143 10.12 11.16 -4.39
CA ILE A 143 9.04 10.94 -3.43
C ILE A 143 9.13 9.52 -2.88
N ALA A 144 8.66 9.32 -1.66
CA ALA A 144 8.58 8.01 -1.04
C ALA A 144 7.20 7.77 -0.43
N LEU A 145 6.52 6.75 -0.91
CA LEU A 145 5.25 6.28 -0.36
C LEU A 145 5.55 5.21 0.69
N LEU A 146 4.96 5.38 1.87
CA LEU A 146 5.20 4.51 3.02
C LEU A 146 4.33 3.25 2.97
N ASP A 147 4.77 2.22 3.68
CA ASP A 147 4.05 0.95 3.88
C ASP A 147 3.68 0.25 2.57
N GLN A 148 4.69 0.01 1.73
CA GLN A 148 4.51 -0.54 0.39
C GLN A 148 5.13 -1.94 0.20
N ALA A 149 5.38 -2.71 1.28
CA ALA A 149 6.02 -4.04 1.18
C ALA A 149 5.04 -5.22 1.03
N HIS A 150 3.73 -4.98 1.06
CA HIS A 150 2.71 -6.05 0.99
C HIS A 150 2.16 -6.25 -0.43
N TYR A 151 0.89 -5.95 -0.67
CA TYR A 151 0.25 -6.16 -1.99
C TYR A 151 0.91 -5.39 -3.13
N THR A 152 1.45 -4.22 -2.85
CA THR A 152 2.20 -3.40 -3.81
C THR A 152 3.30 -4.19 -4.52
N MET A 153 4.05 -5.04 -3.80
CA MET A 153 5.13 -5.81 -4.41
C MET A 153 4.65 -6.99 -5.26
N VAL A 154 3.47 -7.55 -4.97
CA VAL A 154 3.00 -8.81 -5.61
C VAL A 154 1.89 -8.60 -6.63
N LYS A 155 1.19 -7.46 -6.61
CA LYS A 155 0.12 -7.12 -7.55
C LYS A 155 0.60 -6.25 -8.72
N THR A 156 1.91 -6.07 -8.88
CA THR A 156 2.49 -5.27 -9.97
C THR A 156 2.20 -5.84 -11.35
N SER A 157 2.09 -4.94 -12.34
CA SER A 157 1.89 -5.29 -13.73
C SER A 157 2.77 -4.46 -14.66
N PHE A 158 2.93 -4.93 -15.90
CA PHE A 158 3.61 -4.18 -16.97
C PHE A 158 2.61 -3.44 -17.87
N PHE A 159 1.46 -3.05 -17.35
CA PHE A 159 0.50 -2.31 -18.15
C PHE A 159 1.14 -1.07 -18.78
N ASN A 160 0.84 -0.81 -20.06
CA ASN A 160 1.46 0.22 -20.90
C ASN A 160 3.00 0.12 -21.05
N GLY A 161 3.61 -1.00 -20.69
CA GLY A 161 5.07 -1.12 -20.71
C GLY A 161 5.77 -0.32 -19.61
N VAL A 162 5.04 0.13 -18.57
CA VAL A 162 5.62 0.84 -17.44
C VAL A 162 6.59 -0.09 -16.73
N LYS A 163 7.83 0.38 -16.54
CA LYS A 163 8.90 -0.40 -15.91
C LYS A 163 8.59 -0.62 -14.43
N LEU A 164 8.75 -1.87 -13.96
CA LEU A 164 8.61 -2.16 -12.54
C LEU A 164 9.75 -1.56 -11.71
N PRO A 165 9.48 -1.09 -10.48
CA PRO A 165 10.50 -0.65 -9.55
C PRO A 165 11.48 -1.78 -9.23
N SER A 166 12.76 -1.46 -9.06
CA SER A 166 13.73 -2.40 -8.54
C SER A 166 13.39 -2.79 -7.09
N ILE A 167 13.67 -4.02 -6.71
CA ILE A 167 13.53 -4.48 -5.33
C ILE A 167 14.89 -4.38 -4.67
N ALA A 168 14.97 -3.70 -3.54
CA ALA A 168 16.18 -3.51 -2.78
C ALA A 168 15.94 -3.74 -1.29
N ILE A 169 16.98 -4.10 -0.57
CA ILE A 169 17.03 -4.13 0.89
C ILE A 169 17.96 -3.00 1.36
N TRP A 170 17.45 -2.17 2.26
CA TRP A 170 18.22 -1.14 2.92
C TRP A 170 18.48 -1.53 4.37
N ASP A 171 19.77 -1.58 4.71
CA ASP A 171 20.23 -1.78 6.07
C ASP A 171 20.49 -0.41 6.72
N SER A 172 19.65 -0.03 7.66
CA SER A 172 19.72 1.26 8.34
C SER A 172 20.90 1.39 9.31
N GLU A 173 21.51 0.27 9.74
CA GLU A 173 22.67 0.30 10.65
C GLU A 173 23.95 0.61 9.89
N THR A 174 24.07 0.10 8.68
CA THR A 174 25.26 0.26 7.83
C THR A 174 25.08 1.27 6.71
N ASP A 175 23.88 1.81 6.54
CA ASP A 175 23.46 2.67 5.41
C ASP A 175 23.75 2.02 4.04
N ASN A 176 23.65 0.71 3.98
CA ASN A 176 23.89 -0.06 2.77
C ASN A 176 22.58 -0.39 2.04
N LEU A 177 22.55 -0.15 0.74
CA LEU A 177 21.45 -0.50 -0.15
C LEU A 177 21.87 -1.63 -1.08
N GLU A 178 21.26 -2.80 -0.93
CA GLU A 178 21.47 -3.94 -1.80
C GLU A 178 20.30 -4.10 -2.78
N ILE A 179 20.58 -4.04 -4.09
CA ILE A 179 19.58 -4.30 -5.12
C ILE A 179 19.45 -5.80 -5.32
N ILE A 180 18.31 -6.35 -4.87
CA ILE A 180 18.00 -7.78 -4.97
C ILE A 180 17.51 -8.13 -6.39
N LYS A 181 16.72 -7.24 -7.01
CA LYS A 181 16.19 -7.48 -8.35
C LYS A 181 15.96 -6.15 -9.09
N SER A 182 16.37 -6.14 -10.35
CA SER A 182 16.03 -5.09 -11.31
C SER A 182 15.21 -5.68 -12.44
N PHE A 183 14.32 -4.88 -13.00
CA PHE A 183 13.47 -5.27 -14.12
C PHE A 183 13.88 -4.52 -15.38
N SER A 184 13.78 -5.19 -16.51
CA SER A 184 14.18 -4.71 -17.82
C SER A 184 13.06 -4.90 -18.86
N PHE A 185 13.28 -4.43 -20.08
CA PHE A 185 12.39 -4.72 -21.20
C PHE A 185 12.22 -6.23 -21.44
N LYS A 186 13.25 -7.04 -21.15
CA LYS A 186 13.18 -8.50 -21.30
C LYS A 186 12.14 -9.14 -20.39
N ASP A 187 11.93 -8.58 -19.19
CA ASP A 187 10.90 -9.06 -18.26
C ASP A 187 9.50 -8.78 -18.80
N PHE A 188 9.30 -7.61 -19.43
CA PHE A 188 8.07 -7.29 -20.15
C PHE A 188 7.85 -8.19 -21.35
N GLU A 189 8.85 -8.35 -22.22
CA GLU A 189 8.79 -9.20 -23.41
C GLU A 189 8.45 -10.67 -23.06
N ASN A 190 9.05 -11.20 -22.01
CA ASN A 190 8.80 -12.58 -21.57
C ASN A 190 7.37 -12.80 -21.04
N LYS A 191 6.63 -11.75 -20.77
CA LYS A 191 5.23 -11.84 -20.31
C LYS A 191 4.23 -11.88 -21.47
N LEU A 192 4.63 -11.41 -22.65
CA LEU A 192 3.81 -11.42 -23.87
C LEU A 192 3.82 -12.79 -24.55
#